data_a7a3147aa6aa62e3269f92c4161f62e4
#
_entry.id   a7a3147aa6aa62e3269f92c4161f62e4
#
_cell.length_a   1.000
_cell.length_b   1.000
_cell.length_c   1.000
_cell.angle_alpha   90.00
_cell.angle_beta   90.00
_cell.angle_gamma   90.00
#
_symmetry.space_group_name_H-M   'P 1'
#
loop_
_entity.id
_entity.type
_entity.pdbx_description
1 polymer ?
#
loop_
_entity_poly.entity_id
_entity_poly.type
_entity_poly.pdbx_seq_one_letter_code
_entity_poly.pdbx_strand_id
1 'polypeptide(L)'
;YAVDVVQMRYDLFRSNDILNAYEISGKDLQHVLNVFVRTNSGGKPLTKGDLLLSVITVNWAKSNQTNARDFVQEIVNKVAAYGYKVDKNWVLSCILYILDKNIKLSVDNFDKGTSKKIYDERNAITECIEAACTLLNRYGILERGLTTKLALLPIVYHIHKHKLASQVRKTFHNGLLQSVESGIYVDMRTWLFRAIVTNFFTFGTNEKLESI
;
A
#
# COMPACT_ATOMS: atom_id res chain seq x y z
N TYR A 1 -9.85 -48.50 5.22
CA TYR A 1 -9.95 -47.04 5.16
C TYR A 1 -8.70 -46.32 5.70
N ALA A 2 -8.23 -46.62 6.95
CA ALA A 2 -7.03 -45.98 7.51
C ALA A 2 -5.74 -46.42 6.81
N VAL A 3 -5.65 -47.72 6.44
CA VAL A 3 -4.52 -48.26 5.70
C VAL A 3 -4.44 -47.66 4.29
N ASP A 4 -5.59 -47.45 3.62
CA ASP A 4 -5.64 -46.88 2.27
C ASP A 4 -5.14 -45.43 2.28
N VAL A 5 -5.49 -44.64 3.32
CA VAL A 5 -5.02 -43.26 3.46
C VAL A 5 -3.52 -43.18 3.72
N VAL A 6 -2.97 -44.12 4.50
CA VAL A 6 -1.52 -44.20 4.77
C VAL A 6 -0.78 -44.62 3.49
N GLN A 7 -1.30 -45.61 2.76
CA GLN A 7 -0.74 -46.05 1.50
C GLN A 7 -0.74 -44.93 0.45
N MET A 8 -1.86 -44.24 0.30
CA MET A 8 -1.99 -43.11 -0.60
C MET A 8 -0.96 -41.99 -0.29
N ARG A 9 -0.75 -41.67 0.99
CA ARG A 9 0.27 -40.70 1.40
C ARG A 9 1.69 -41.18 1.13
N TYR A 10 1.96 -42.47 1.37
CA TYR A 10 3.26 -43.09 1.09
C TYR A 10 3.57 -43.06 -0.39
N ASP A 11 2.60 -43.37 -1.25
CA ASP A 11 2.76 -43.37 -2.70
C ASP A 11 2.94 -41.95 -3.23
N LEU A 12 2.26 -40.95 -2.60
CA LEU A 12 2.45 -39.54 -2.92
C LEU A 12 3.89 -39.07 -2.66
N PHE A 13 4.51 -39.53 -1.55
CA PHE A 13 5.90 -39.17 -1.22
C PHE A 13 6.93 -39.95 -2.07
N ARG A 14 6.55 -41.04 -2.70
CA ARG A 14 7.41 -41.83 -3.59
C ARG A 14 7.25 -41.50 -5.07
N SER A 15 6.19 -40.76 -5.44
CA SER A 15 6.04 -40.35 -6.82
C SER A 15 7.15 -39.33 -7.18
N ASN A 16 7.81 -39.58 -8.31
CA ASN A 16 8.92 -38.74 -8.78
C ASN A 16 8.49 -37.33 -9.22
N ASP A 17 7.18 -37.04 -9.20
CA ASP A 17 6.59 -35.80 -9.69
C ASP A 17 6.02 -34.89 -8.57
N ILE A 18 6.55 -34.96 -7.35
CA ILE A 18 6.08 -34.17 -6.20
C ILE A 18 6.47 -32.69 -6.33
N LEU A 19 7.60 -32.42 -7.00
CA LEU A 19 8.13 -31.08 -7.18
C LEU A 19 8.32 -30.78 -8.66
N ASN A 20 7.53 -29.86 -9.17
CA ASN A 20 7.72 -29.27 -10.48
C ASN A 20 8.63 -28.06 -10.38
N ALA A 21 9.79 -28.08 -11.01
CA ALA A 21 10.70 -26.95 -11.11
C ALA A 21 10.61 -26.36 -12.52
N TYR A 22 10.37 -25.05 -12.60
CA TYR A 22 10.41 -24.30 -13.85
C TYR A 22 11.64 -23.42 -13.86
N GLU A 23 12.54 -23.64 -14.81
CA GLU A 23 13.69 -22.76 -15.04
C GLU A 23 13.29 -21.61 -15.97
N ILE A 24 13.48 -20.38 -15.52
CA ILE A 24 13.20 -19.18 -16.31
C ILE A 24 14.51 -18.63 -16.82
N SER A 25 14.74 -18.73 -18.11
CA SER A 25 15.89 -18.15 -18.80
C SER A 25 15.63 -16.66 -19.02
N GLY A 26 16.35 -15.82 -18.31
CA GLY A 26 16.28 -14.36 -18.48
C GLY A 26 16.58 -13.60 -17.20
N LYS A 27 17.09 -12.36 -17.38
CA LYS A 27 17.44 -11.46 -16.25
C LYS A 27 16.34 -10.44 -15.93
N ASP A 28 15.21 -10.50 -16.66
CA ASP A 28 14.10 -9.57 -16.43
C ASP A 28 13.30 -9.98 -15.20
N LEU A 29 13.51 -9.27 -14.11
CA LEU A 29 12.85 -9.51 -12.83
C LEU A 29 11.33 -9.33 -12.94
N GLN A 30 10.84 -8.44 -13.81
CA GLN A 30 9.40 -8.25 -14.04
C GLN A 30 8.77 -9.49 -14.72
N HIS A 31 9.48 -10.11 -15.67
CA HIS A 31 9.04 -11.35 -16.29
C HIS A 31 8.98 -12.50 -15.27
N VAL A 32 10.03 -12.66 -14.48
CA VAL A 32 10.08 -13.67 -13.40
C VAL A 32 8.92 -13.46 -12.42
N LEU A 33 8.65 -12.22 -12.02
CA LEU A 33 7.54 -11.87 -11.14
C LEU A 33 6.18 -12.27 -11.74
N ASN A 34 5.95 -11.98 -13.01
CA ASN A 34 4.70 -12.32 -13.70
C ASN A 34 4.51 -13.85 -13.81
N VAL A 35 5.56 -14.60 -14.15
CA VAL A 35 5.51 -16.06 -14.19
C VAL A 35 5.22 -16.62 -12.80
N PHE A 36 5.91 -16.14 -11.77
CA PHE A 36 5.70 -16.58 -10.40
C PHE A 36 4.25 -16.38 -9.92
N VAL A 37 3.65 -15.21 -10.20
CA VAL A 37 2.24 -14.93 -9.86
C VAL A 37 1.29 -15.90 -10.58
N ARG A 38 1.57 -16.23 -11.85
CA ARG A 38 0.72 -17.14 -12.64
C ARG A 38 0.82 -18.59 -12.19
N THR A 39 2.02 -19.04 -11.82
CA THR A 39 2.25 -20.43 -11.41
C THR A 39 1.85 -20.70 -9.96
N ASN A 40 1.69 -19.65 -9.14
CA ASN A 40 1.30 -19.77 -7.73
C ASN A 40 -0.22 -19.94 -7.57
N SER A 41 -0.81 -20.90 -8.27
CA SER A 41 -2.26 -21.14 -8.27
C SER A 41 -2.72 -22.22 -7.28
N GLY A 42 -1.79 -22.94 -6.64
CA GLY A 42 -2.08 -24.08 -5.76
C GLY A 42 -1.95 -23.74 -4.27
N GLY A 43 -2.75 -22.82 -3.75
CA GLY A 43 -2.69 -22.43 -2.33
C GLY A 43 -3.21 -21.02 -2.10
N LYS A 44 -2.76 -20.34 -1.02
CA LYS A 44 -3.04 -18.92 -0.85
C LYS A 44 -2.20 -18.13 -1.88
N PRO A 45 -2.82 -17.53 -2.90
CA PRO A 45 -2.06 -16.86 -3.95
C PRO A 45 -1.29 -15.67 -3.38
N LEU A 46 0.00 -15.57 -3.72
CA LEU A 46 0.81 -14.38 -3.43
C LEU A 46 0.41 -13.25 -4.37
N THR A 47 0.18 -12.08 -3.79
CA THR A 47 -0.13 -10.87 -4.55
C THR A 47 1.15 -10.25 -5.12
N LYS A 48 1.00 -9.40 -6.15
CA LYS A 48 2.14 -8.58 -6.64
C LYS A 48 2.77 -7.78 -5.51
N GLY A 49 1.96 -7.22 -4.60
CA GLY A 49 2.44 -6.49 -3.43
C GLY A 49 3.31 -7.32 -2.51
N ASP A 50 2.98 -8.61 -2.28
CA ASP A 50 3.80 -9.50 -1.43
C ASP A 50 5.20 -9.72 -2.02
N LEU A 51 5.29 -9.82 -3.34
CA LEU A 51 6.56 -9.99 -4.05
C LEU A 51 7.38 -8.69 -4.04
N LEU A 52 6.74 -7.56 -4.29
CA LEU A 52 7.39 -6.24 -4.22
C LEU A 52 7.94 -5.96 -2.82
N LEU A 53 7.18 -6.31 -1.77
CA LEU A 53 7.66 -6.22 -0.39
C LEU A 53 8.89 -7.11 -0.15
N SER A 54 8.98 -8.26 -0.80
CA SER A 54 10.19 -9.10 -0.72
C SER A 54 11.39 -8.41 -1.35
N VAL A 55 11.22 -7.75 -2.50
CA VAL A 55 12.29 -6.98 -3.17
C VAL A 55 12.76 -5.81 -2.28
N ILE A 56 11.81 -5.05 -1.72
CA ILE A 56 12.14 -3.95 -0.80
C ILE A 56 12.87 -4.47 0.43
N THR A 57 12.42 -5.58 1.02
CA THR A 57 13.04 -6.19 2.20
C THR A 57 14.48 -6.59 1.92
N VAL A 58 14.77 -7.21 0.77
CA VAL A 58 16.15 -7.55 0.37
C VAL A 58 17.02 -6.30 0.23
N ASN A 59 16.48 -5.22 -0.31
CA ASN A 59 17.19 -3.95 -0.42
C ASN A 59 17.45 -3.32 0.97
N TRP A 60 16.54 -3.47 1.93
CA TRP A 60 16.66 -2.95 3.29
C TRP A 60 17.57 -3.79 4.19
N ALA A 61 17.62 -5.11 4.00
CA ALA A 61 18.42 -6.03 4.82
C ALA A 61 19.92 -5.69 4.82
N LYS A 62 20.39 -4.95 3.83
CA LYS A 62 21.77 -4.43 3.77
C LYS A 62 22.01 -3.21 4.66
N SER A 63 20.94 -2.58 5.17
CA SER A 63 21.03 -1.28 5.85
C SER A 63 20.62 -1.34 7.32
N ASN A 64 19.65 -2.18 7.72
CA ASN A 64 19.21 -2.36 9.11
C ASN A 64 18.13 -3.45 9.23
N GLN A 65 17.86 -3.91 10.46
CA GLN A 65 16.99 -5.03 10.82
C GLN A 65 15.49 -4.82 10.58
N THR A 66 15.05 -3.73 9.95
CA THR A 66 13.63 -3.44 9.73
C THR A 66 13.12 -4.15 8.48
N ASN A 67 12.05 -4.92 8.62
CA ASN A 67 11.40 -5.63 7.54
C ASN A 67 10.34 -4.74 6.86
N ALA A 68 10.40 -4.61 5.53
CA ALA A 68 9.43 -3.81 4.79
C ALA A 68 7.99 -4.33 4.93
N ARG A 69 7.81 -5.64 5.15
CA ARG A 69 6.49 -6.23 5.38
C ARG A 69 5.89 -5.76 6.70
N ASP A 70 6.72 -5.71 7.76
CA ASP A 70 6.29 -5.26 9.07
C ASP A 70 5.92 -3.79 9.05
N PHE A 71 6.71 -2.96 8.36
CA PHE A 71 6.43 -1.55 8.14
C PHE A 71 5.08 -1.32 7.45
N VAL A 72 4.83 -2.02 6.33
CA VAL A 72 3.56 -1.88 5.60
C VAL A 72 2.39 -2.42 6.43
N GLN A 73 2.59 -3.52 7.17
CA GLN A 73 1.56 -4.07 8.05
C GLN A 73 1.25 -3.14 9.22
N GLU A 74 2.26 -2.47 9.77
CA GLU A 74 2.07 -1.44 10.80
C GLU A 74 1.19 -0.29 10.29
N ILE A 75 1.42 0.21 9.06
CA ILE A 75 0.57 1.23 8.45
C ILE A 75 -0.87 0.73 8.31
N VAL A 76 -1.06 -0.49 7.80
CA VAL A 76 -2.40 -1.09 7.67
C VAL A 76 -3.11 -1.13 9.03
N ASN A 77 -2.42 -1.55 10.09
CA ASN A 77 -2.97 -1.62 11.44
C ASN A 77 -3.29 -0.22 12.00
N LYS A 78 -2.44 0.77 11.77
CA LYS A 78 -2.68 2.16 12.17
C LYS A 78 -3.91 2.74 11.48
N VAL A 79 -4.04 2.56 10.16
CA VAL A 79 -5.21 2.99 9.41
C VAL A 79 -6.49 2.30 9.92
N ALA A 80 -6.40 1.02 10.26
CA ALA A 80 -7.52 0.28 10.84
C ALA A 80 -7.94 0.84 12.21
N ALA A 81 -7.01 1.33 13.03
CA ALA A 81 -7.31 1.98 14.31
C ALA A 81 -8.13 3.28 14.14
N TYR A 82 -8.03 3.95 12.99
CA TYR A 82 -8.88 5.10 12.62
C TYR A 82 -10.25 4.68 12.05
N GLY A 83 -10.52 3.38 11.91
CA GLY A 83 -11.78 2.86 11.39
C GLY A 83 -11.82 2.63 9.88
N TYR A 84 -10.68 2.71 9.18
CA TYR A 84 -10.59 2.50 7.74
C TYR A 84 -9.87 1.20 7.41
N LYS A 85 -10.31 0.54 6.31
CA LYS A 85 -9.73 -0.72 5.83
C LYS A 85 -8.94 -0.47 4.56
N VAL A 86 -7.64 -0.68 4.62
CA VAL A 86 -6.75 -0.65 3.46
C VAL A 86 -5.96 -1.96 3.38
N ASP A 87 -5.49 -2.29 2.19
CA ASP A 87 -4.61 -3.43 1.97
C ASP A 87 -3.16 -2.99 1.70
N LYS A 88 -2.27 -3.95 1.60
CA LYS A 88 -0.85 -3.72 1.32
C LYS A 88 -0.65 -3.02 -0.03
N ASN A 89 -1.46 -3.34 -1.03
CA ASN A 89 -1.35 -2.75 -2.36
C ASN A 89 -1.68 -1.26 -2.32
N TRP A 90 -2.71 -0.87 -1.57
CA TRP A 90 -3.04 0.53 -1.36
C TRP A 90 -1.89 1.30 -0.69
N VAL A 91 -1.30 0.72 0.37
CA VAL A 91 -0.15 1.35 1.06
C VAL A 91 1.02 1.54 0.11
N LEU A 92 1.36 0.52 -0.69
CA LEU A 92 2.44 0.62 -1.68
C LEU A 92 2.15 1.66 -2.76
N SER A 93 0.92 1.73 -3.26
CA SER A 93 0.51 2.77 -4.23
C SER A 93 0.58 4.17 -3.60
N CYS A 94 0.18 4.32 -2.34
CA CYS A 94 0.28 5.57 -1.60
C CYS A 94 1.74 6.02 -1.45
N ILE A 95 2.64 5.11 -1.09
CA ILE A 95 4.07 5.37 -0.98
C ILE A 95 4.65 5.82 -2.33
N LEU A 96 4.32 5.13 -3.42
CA LEU A 96 4.78 5.52 -4.76
C LEU A 96 4.30 6.92 -5.12
N TYR A 97 3.03 7.22 -4.85
CA TYR A 97 2.46 8.52 -5.14
C TYR A 97 3.12 9.65 -4.34
N ILE A 98 3.41 9.43 -3.06
CA ILE A 98 4.19 10.36 -2.21
C ILE A 98 5.57 10.66 -2.80
N LEU A 99 6.20 9.66 -3.40
CA LEU A 99 7.55 9.76 -3.97
C LEU A 99 7.56 10.23 -5.45
N ASP A 100 6.46 10.79 -5.94
CA ASP A 100 6.30 11.24 -7.33
C ASP A 100 6.57 10.11 -8.35
N LYS A 101 6.17 8.88 -8.02
CA LYS A 101 6.28 7.71 -8.88
C LYS A 101 4.91 7.29 -9.41
N ASN A 102 4.92 6.63 -10.57
CA ASN A 102 3.70 5.99 -11.06
C ASN A 102 3.20 4.95 -10.06
N ILE A 103 1.93 4.99 -9.70
CA ILE A 103 1.32 4.11 -8.70
C ILE A 103 1.18 2.65 -9.14
N LYS A 104 1.55 2.34 -10.38
CA LYS A 104 1.54 0.97 -10.89
C LYS A 104 2.52 0.10 -10.11
N LEU A 105 2.01 -0.95 -9.51
CA LEU A 105 2.84 -1.91 -8.78
C LEU A 105 3.68 -2.74 -9.76
N SER A 106 4.89 -2.24 -10.05
CA SER A 106 5.91 -2.91 -10.88
C SER A 106 7.27 -2.86 -10.18
N VAL A 107 8.15 -3.80 -10.52
CA VAL A 107 9.50 -3.88 -9.93
C VAL A 107 10.31 -2.62 -10.22
N ASP A 108 10.14 -2.04 -11.41
CA ASP A 108 10.88 -0.85 -11.84
C ASP A 108 10.66 0.35 -10.91
N ASN A 109 9.46 0.43 -10.32
CA ASN A 109 9.14 1.49 -9.36
C ASN A 109 9.75 1.26 -7.96
N PHE A 110 10.28 0.07 -7.68
CA PHE A 110 10.87 -0.31 -6.38
C PHE A 110 12.35 -0.68 -6.52
N ASP A 111 13.09 0.08 -7.30
CA ASP A 111 14.53 -0.04 -7.41
C ASP A 111 15.27 0.24 -6.07
N LYS A 112 16.57 0.08 -6.05
CA LYS A 112 17.37 0.32 -4.83
C LYS A 112 17.24 1.76 -4.34
N GLY A 113 17.18 2.72 -5.24
CA GLY A 113 17.07 4.15 -4.92
C GLY A 113 15.73 4.47 -4.26
N THR A 114 14.65 3.98 -4.85
CA THR A 114 13.28 4.11 -4.31
C THR A 114 13.16 3.38 -2.97
N SER A 115 13.68 2.15 -2.87
CA SER A 115 13.66 1.38 -1.62
C SER A 115 14.38 2.12 -0.49
N LYS A 116 15.52 2.78 -0.79
CA LYS A 116 16.24 3.61 0.19
C LYS A 116 15.43 4.84 0.60
N LYS A 117 14.83 5.57 -0.34
CA LYS A 117 13.97 6.72 -0.02
C LYS A 117 12.79 6.32 0.87
N ILE A 118 12.13 5.19 0.59
CA ILE A 118 11.06 4.67 1.44
C ILE A 118 11.57 4.45 2.87
N TYR A 119 12.78 3.88 3.01
CA TYR A 119 13.38 3.64 4.32
C TYR A 119 13.66 4.94 5.07
N ASP A 120 14.28 5.90 4.41
CA ASP A 120 14.66 7.19 5.00
C ASP A 120 13.42 8.01 5.40
N GLU A 121 12.35 7.98 4.61
CA GLU A 121 11.12 8.75 4.81
C GLU A 121 10.01 7.98 5.55
N ARG A 122 10.25 6.75 5.99
CA ARG A 122 9.20 5.85 6.55
C ARG A 122 8.35 6.48 7.66
N ASN A 123 8.97 7.26 8.55
CA ASN A 123 8.26 7.91 9.64
C ASN A 123 7.36 9.05 9.10
N ALA A 124 7.87 9.88 8.19
CA ALA A 124 7.12 10.95 7.57
C ALA A 124 5.93 10.39 6.75
N ILE A 125 6.15 9.32 6.00
CA ILE A 125 5.09 8.61 5.24
C ILE A 125 3.97 8.15 6.19
N THR A 126 4.34 7.47 7.27
CA THR A 126 3.37 6.99 8.27
C THR A 126 2.58 8.16 8.86
N GLU A 127 3.27 9.22 9.27
CA GLU A 127 2.65 10.41 9.86
C GLU A 127 1.68 11.10 8.90
N CYS A 128 2.00 11.17 7.62
CA CYS A 128 1.12 11.77 6.62
C CYS A 128 -0.15 10.94 6.40
N ILE A 129 -0.04 9.61 6.39
CA ILE A 129 -1.19 8.72 6.27
C ILE A 129 -2.10 8.84 7.51
N GLU A 130 -1.53 8.84 8.72
CA GLU A 130 -2.29 9.03 9.96
C GLU A 130 -2.96 10.41 10.01
N ALA A 131 -2.28 11.46 9.56
CA ALA A 131 -2.85 12.80 9.46
C ALA A 131 -4.03 12.84 8.48
N ALA A 132 -3.93 12.17 7.32
CA ALA A 132 -5.05 12.05 6.39
C ALA A 132 -6.25 11.33 7.01
N CYS A 133 -6.02 10.23 7.75
CA CYS A 133 -7.09 9.54 8.48
C CYS A 133 -7.73 10.44 9.55
N THR A 134 -6.91 11.26 10.24
CA THR A 134 -7.41 12.26 11.19
C THR A 134 -8.33 13.27 10.52
N LEU A 135 -7.95 13.79 9.34
CA LEU A 135 -8.80 14.70 8.57
C LEU A 135 -10.12 14.04 8.14
N LEU A 136 -10.09 12.80 7.67
CA LEU A 136 -11.31 12.06 7.30
C LEU A 136 -12.29 11.99 8.46
N ASN A 137 -11.81 11.60 9.65
CA ASN A 137 -12.65 11.52 10.84
C ASN A 137 -13.24 12.89 11.20
N ARG A 138 -12.47 13.96 11.04
CA ARG A 138 -12.94 15.33 11.28
C ARG A 138 -13.95 15.84 10.25
N TYR A 139 -13.81 15.38 9.01
CA TYR A 139 -14.80 15.67 7.97
C TYR A 139 -16.07 14.81 8.09
N GLY A 140 -16.13 13.89 9.04
CA GLY A 140 -17.25 12.97 9.23
C GLY A 140 -17.35 11.90 8.12
N ILE A 141 -16.28 11.68 7.37
CA ILE A 141 -16.23 10.68 6.30
C ILE A 141 -15.88 9.33 6.92
N LEU A 142 -16.85 8.45 7.04
CA LEU A 142 -16.68 7.09 7.54
C LEU A 142 -16.24 6.15 6.41
N GLU A 143 -15.74 4.96 6.76
CA GLU A 143 -15.36 3.89 5.82
C GLU A 143 -16.43 3.64 4.74
N ARG A 144 -17.69 3.56 5.14
CA ARG A 144 -18.83 3.35 4.23
C ARG A 144 -19.08 4.50 3.25
N GLY A 145 -18.57 5.69 3.54
CA GLY A 145 -18.69 6.88 2.67
C GLY A 145 -17.55 7.00 1.67
N LEU A 146 -16.48 6.20 1.82
CA LEU A 146 -15.37 6.15 0.88
C LEU A 146 -15.67 5.15 -0.23
N THR A 147 -16.20 5.63 -1.34
CA THR A 147 -16.45 4.79 -2.53
C THR A 147 -15.15 4.23 -3.10
N THR A 148 -14.06 4.98 -3.00
CA THR A 148 -12.71 4.52 -3.33
C THR A 148 -11.67 5.13 -2.39
N LYS A 149 -10.77 4.29 -1.90
CA LYS A 149 -9.65 4.71 -1.03
C LYS A 149 -8.55 5.43 -1.80
N LEU A 150 -8.56 5.35 -3.12
CA LEU A 150 -7.60 6.06 -3.97
C LEU A 150 -7.78 7.58 -3.92
N ALA A 151 -8.98 8.06 -3.58
CA ALA A 151 -9.23 9.48 -3.32
C ALA A 151 -8.40 10.06 -2.17
N LEU A 152 -7.81 9.22 -1.32
CA LEU A 152 -6.94 9.67 -0.24
C LEU A 152 -5.50 9.97 -0.69
N LEU A 153 -5.04 9.40 -1.79
CA LEU A 153 -3.66 9.54 -2.25
C LEU A 153 -3.27 11.01 -2.45
N PRO A 154 -4.05 11.84 -3.16
CA PRO A 154 -3.74 13.27 -3.31
C PRO A 154 -3.73 14.04 -1.97
N ILE A 155 -4.59 13.67 -1.03
CA ILE A 155 -4.61 14.28 0.29
C ILE A 155 -3.32 13.95 1.06
N VAL A 156 -2.91 12.68 1.07
CA VAL A 156 -1.66 12.25 1.72
C VAL A 156 -0.45 12.90 1.06
N TYR A 157 -0.43 12.96 -0.26
CA TYR A 157 0.62 13.65 -1.02
C TYR A 157 0.71 15.13 -0.66
N HIS A 158 -0.43 15.82 -0.63
CA HIS A 158 -0.48 17.25 -0.28
C HIS A 158 0.05 17.49 1.15
N ILE A 159 -0.36 16.66 2.11
CA ILE A 159 0.14 16.70 3.49
C ILE A 159 1.66 16.50 3.53
N HIS A 160 2.17 15.54 2.77
CA HIS A 160 3.61 15.24 2.70
C HIS A 160 4.39 16.40 2.07
N LYS A 161 3.98 16.85 0.89
CA LYS A 161 4.64 17.91 0.13
C LYS A 161 4.75 19.23 0.89
N HIS A 162 3.71 19.58 1.64
CA HIS A 162 3.66 20.81 2.44
C HIS A 162 4.01 20.60 3.92
N LYS A 163 4.47 19.40 4.32
CA LYS A 163 4.88 19.05 5.69
C LYS A 163 3.83 19.36 6.76
N LEU A 164 2.56 19.11 6.43
CA LEU A 164 1.42 19.48 7.28
C LEU A 164 1.07 18.46 8.37
N ALA A 165 1.69 17.26 8.37
CA ALA A 165 1.31 16.16 9.27
C ALA A 165 1.28 16.56 10.75
N SER A 166 2.33 17.24 11.23
CA SER A 166 2.40 17.70 12.61
C SER A 166 1.37 18.80 12.93
N GLN A 167 1.10 19.69 11.97
CA GLN A 167 0.10 20.75 12.11
C GLN A 167 -1.31 20.15 12.20
N VAL A 168 -1.66 19.21 11.31
CA VAL A 168 -2.94 18.49 11.35
C VAL A 168 -3.16 17.85 12.71
N ARG A 169 -2.15 17.12 13.24
CA ARG A 169 -2.25 16.49 14.55
C ARG A 169 -2.46 17.50 15.67
N LYS A 170 -1.70 18.58 15.74
CA LYS A 170 -1.80 19.61 16.78
C LYS A 170 -3.16 20.31 16.76
N THR A 171 -3.61 20.71 15.58
CA THR A 171 -4.87 21.42 15.40
C THR A 171 -6.07 20.58 15.87
N PHE A 172 -6.01 19.25 15.69
CA PHE A 172 -7.12 18.39 16.04
C PHE A 172 -7.02 17.75 17.42
N HIS A 173 -5.85 17.77 18.05
CA HIS A 173 -5.69 17.21 19.41
C HIS A 173 -6.30 18.13 20.47
N ASN A 174 -6.29 19.44 20.25
CA ASN A 174 -6.74 20.43 21.25
C ASN A 174 -8.25 20.77 21.19
N GLY A 175 -9.05 20.07 20.39
CA GLY A 175 -10.51 20.29 20.32
C GLY A 175 -10.95 21.64 19.76
N LEU A 176 -10.04 22.53 19.42
CA LEU A 176 -10.30 23.88 18.94
C LEU A 176 -10.59 23.86 17.42
N LEU A 177 -11.87 23.83 17.10
CA LEU A 177 -12.39 23.99 15.73
C LEU A 177 -12.02 25.32 15.06
N GLN A 178 -11.53 26.30 15.82
CA GLN A 178 -11.37 27.69 15.37
C GLN A 178 -10.25 27.92 14.33
N SER A 179 -9.27 27.04 14.19
CA SER A 179 -8.19 27.21 13.22
C SER A 179 -8.33 26.31 11.97
N VAL A 180 -9.31 25.43 11.93
CA VAL A 180 -9.51 24.44 10.87
C VAL A 180 -10.27 25.01 9.66
N GLU A 181 -10.90 26.14 9.82
CA GLU A 181 -11.55 26.87 8.72
C GLU A 181 -10.57 27.70 7.88
N SER A 182 -9.26 27.62 8.15
CA SER A 182 -8.27 28.24 7.28
C SER A 182 -8.20 27.49 5.93
N GLY A 183 -8.28 28.24 4.85
CA GLY A 183 -8.42 27.86 3.44
C GLY A 183 -8.00 26.43 3.02
N ILE A 184 -6.78 25.99 3.36
CA ILE A 184 -6.23 24.72 2.90
C ILE A 184 -7.02 23.49 3.39
N TYR A 185 -7.57 23.50 4.59
CA TYR A 185 -8.37 22.38 5.11
C TYR A 185 -9.77 22.34 4.50
N VAL A 186 -10.33 23.52 4.22
CA VAL A 186 -11.61 23.67 3.51
C VAL A 186 -11.44 23.20 2.07
N ASP A 187 -10.34 23.53 1.43
CA ASP A 187 -10.04 23.14 0.06
C ASP A 187 -9.86 21.62 -0.04
N MET A 188 -9.08 21.00 0.85
CA MET A 188 -8.94 19.53 0.92
C MET A 188 -10.27 18.84 1.16
N ARG A 189 -11.08 19.36 2.07
CA ARG A 189 -12.43 18.86 2.34
C ARG A 189 -13.30 18.92 1.09
N THR A 190 -13.38 20.08 0.48
CA THR A 190 -14.21 20.33 -0.70
C THR A 190 -13.79 19.46 -1.86
N TRP A 191 -12.49 19.35 -2.11
CA TRP A 191 -11.93 18.50 -3.14
C TRP A 191 -12.31 17.04 -2.89
N LEU A 192 -12.11 16.53 -1.67
CA LEU A 192 -12.38 15.15 -1.31
C LEU A 192 -13.87 14.80 -1.44
N PHE A 193 -14.77 15.66 -0.97
CA PHE A 193 -16.22 15.48 -1.14
C PHE A 193 -16.61 15.45 -2.61
N ARG A 194 -16.08 16.33 -3.43
CA ARG A 194 -16.30 16.29 -4.89
C ARG A 194 -15.82 14.99 -5.50
N ALA A 195 -14.60 14.55 -5.18
CA ALA A 195 -14.03 13.30 -5.69
C ALA A 195 -14.88 12.07 -5.31
N ILE A 196 -15.42 12.03 -4.10
CA ILE A 196 -16.29 10.95 -3.62
C ILE A 196 -17.65 10.99 -4.33
N VAL A 197 -18.32 12.14 -4.36
CA VAL A 197 -19.68 12.28 -4.93
C VAL A 197 -19.69 12.03 -6.43
N THR A 198 -18.66 12.50 -7.14
CA THR A 198 -18.55 12.29 -8.60
C THR A 198 -18.01 10.92 -8.97
N ASN A 199 -17.66 10.08 -7.99
CA ASN A 199 -16.96 8.81 -8.23
C ASN A 199 -15.71 8.98 -9.13
N PHE A 200 -14.99 10.08 -8.95
CA PHE A 200 -13.91 10.52 -9.83
C PHE A 200 -12.85 9.42 -10.10
N PHE A 201 -12.55 8.59 -9.11
CA PHE A 201 -11.54 7.53 -9.20
C PHE A 201 -12.10 6.14 -9.57
N THR A 202 -13.33 6.04 -10.05
CA THR A 202 -13.91 4.72 -10.39
C THR A 202 -13.33 4.15 -11.69
N PHE A 203 -12.98 5.02 -12.66
CA PHE A 203 -12.40 4.62 -13.95
C PHE A 203 -11.20 5.51 -14.30
N GLY A 204 -10.16 4.95 -14.97
CA GLY A 204 -8.98 5.69 -15.41
C GLY A 204 -8.16 6.29 -14.27
N THR A 205 -8.01 5.56 -13.18
CA THR A 205 -7.45 6.07 -11.91
C THR A 205 -6.01 6.55 -12.03
N ASN A 206 -5.14 5.84 -12.78
CA ASN A 206 -3.74 6.21 -12.91
C ASN A 206 -3.59 7.53 -13.66
N GLU A 207 -4.29 7.67 -14.80
CA GLU A 207 -4.28 8.89 -15.61
C GLU A 207 -4.80 10.10 -14.80
N LYS A 208 -5.84 9.89 -14.00
CA LYS A 208 -6.41 10.95 -13.16
C LYS A 208 -5.50 11.36 -12.01
N LEU A 209 -4.74 10.43 -11.43
CA LEU A 209 -3.76 10.76 -10.39
C LEU A 209 -2.53 11.47 -10.95
N GLU A 210 -2.17 11.20 -12.20
CA GLU A 210 -1.08 11.90 -12.89
C GLU A 210 -1.47 13.34 -13.30
N SER A 211 -2.77 13.64 -13.37
CA SER A 211 -3.30 14.96 -13.75
C SER A 211 -3.51 15.92 -12.57
N ILE A 212 -3.30 15.48 -11.34
CA ILE A 212 -3.42 16.24 -10.09
C ILE A 212 -2.06 16.67 -9.59
#